data_a973e84b3d535eebc669e8948f4f4e0b
#
_entry.id   a973e84b3d535eebc669e8948f4f4e0b
#
_cell.length_a   1.000
_cell.length_b   1.000
_cell.length_c   1.000
_cell.angle_alpha   90.00
_cell.angle_beta   90.00
_cell.angle_gamma   90.00
#
_symmetry.space_group_name_H-M   'P 1'
#
loop_
_entity.id
_entity.type
_entity.pdbx_description
1 polymer ?
#
loop_
_entity_poly.entity_id
_entity_poly.type
_entity_poly.pdbx_seq_one_letter_code
_entity_poly.pdbx_strand_id
1 'polypeptide(L)'
;MTDAGTTTPDPSHLDGLAALDGLEGIAGSDVQDGNVPGAGRQAAGYAIEEELCSALRPRRRGRAVPLIAGVDEVGRGAWAGPVVVCAAVTDLSPPPELPGRGGRTIGLTDSKLLTAAHRERFAEVLPGWLAGHGIGAASPEEIDELGMTEALRRAAVRALEALPVRPDLVILDGAHDYLGGRWPVRCEVRADQRSVTVAAASVLAKVHRDRLMAALEGEYPGYGFADAAGYPSPVHQKALEERGPTPHHRLSWSYLDDLPRWRHLKKHRDPSAGEGQLSLL
;
A
#
# COMPACT_ATOMS: atom_id res chain seq x y z
N MET A 1 5.31 63.10 3.81
CA MET A 1 4.57 62.71 5.02
C MET A 1 3.40 61.90 4.58
N THR A 2 3.50 60.58 4.61
CA THR A 2 2.44 59.61 4.80
C THR A 2 3.10 58.26 5.00
N ASP A 3 2.89 57.77 6.18
CA ASP A 3 3.40 56.53 6.77
C ASP A 3 2.70 55.31 6.13
N ALA A 4 3.47 54.35 5.65
CA ALA A 4 2.97 53.09 5.15
C ALA A 4 3.29 51.99 6.18
N GLY A 5 2.32 51.68 7.03
CA GLY A 5 2.37 50.62 8.01
C GLY A 5 2.58 49.26 7.38
N THR A 6 3.65 48.60 7.72
CA THR A 6 3.92 47.20 7.50
C THR A 6 3.15 46.37 8.51
N THR A 7 2.09 45.67 8.04
CA THR A 7 1.41 44.63 8.82
C THR A 7 2.15 43.31 8.60
N THR A 8 2.78 42.81 9.64
CA THR A 8 3.27 41.43 9.75
C THR A 8 2.08 40.50 9.92
N PRO A 9 2.00 39.36 9.21
CA PRO A 9 0.96 38.36 9.46
C PRO A 9 1.22 37.54 10.73
N ASP A 10 0.17 37.33 11.48
CA ASP A 10 0.04 36.55 12.71
C ASP A 10 0.44 35.08 12.47
N PRO A 11 1.30 34.45 13.32
CA PRO A 11 1.75 33.05 13.16
C PRO A 11 0.80 32.01 13.75
N SER A 12 -0.48 32.29 13.98
CA SER A 12 -1.40 31.38 14.72
C SER A 12 -2.16 30.36 13.85
N HIS A 13 -1.75 30.06 12.62
CA HIS A 13 -2.45 29.09 11.74
C HIS A 13 -1.63 27.86 11.32
N LEU A 14 -0.58 27.46 12.08
CA LEU A 14 0.24 26.28 11.80
C LEU A 14 0.11 25.13 12.81
N ASP A 15 -0.93 25.13 13.66
CA ASP A 15 -1.16 24.07 14.67
C ASP A 15 -2.04 22.93 14.16
N GLY A 16 -1.92 22.52 12.93
CA GLY A 16 -2.72 21.42 12.33
C GLY A 16 -1.96 20.16 11.92
N LEU A 17 -0.64 20.14 11.96
CA LEU A 17 0.16 19.04 11.40
C LEU A 17 0.88 18.15 12.41
N ALA A 18 0.79 18.45 13.71
CA ALA A 18 1.48 17.68 14.76
C ALA A 18 0.68 16.51 15.37
N ALA A 19 -0.51 16.18 14.85
CA ALA A 19 -1.42 15.21 15.46
C ALA A 19 -1.46 13.83 14.75
N LEU A 20 -0.53 13.49 13.85
CA LEU A 20 -0.50 12.20 13.16
C LEU A 20 0.51 11.19 13.70
N ASP A 21 1.32 11.56 14.69
CA ASP A 21 2.25 10.62 15.36
C ASP A 21 1.60 9.77 16.47
N GLY A 22 0.29 9.92 16.71
CA GLY A 22 -0.45 9.30 17.82
C GLY A 22 -1.24 8.03 17.50
N LEU A 23 -1.04 7.37 16.35
CA LEU A 23 -1.66 6.06 16.05
C LEU A 23 -0.68 4.90 16.24
N GLU A 24 0.17 5.00 17.26
CA GLU A 24 0.86 3.85 17.83
C GLU A 24 -0.12 3.13 18.76
N GLY A 25 -0.45 1.89 18.42
CA GLY A 25 -1.13 0.99 19.37
C GLY A 25 -2.53 0.55 18.98
N ILE A 26 -2.70 -0.04 17.80
CA ILE A 26 -3.69 -1.11 17.64
C ILE A 26 -2.88 -2.39 17.45
N ALA A 27 -2.60 -3.04 18.60
CA ALA A 27 -2.18 -4.42 18.63
C ALA A 27 -3.15 -5.23 17.76
N GLY A 28 -2.59 -5.96 16.79
CA GLY A 28 -3.36 -6.90 16.01
C GLY A 28 -4.05 -7.88 16.94
N SER A 29 -5.34 -7.68 17.19
CA SER A 29 -6.16 -8.69 17.83
C SER A 29 -6.23 -9.86 16.87
N ASP A 30 -5.81 -11.02 17.35
CA ASP A 30 -6.04 -12.32 16.74
C ASP A 30 -7.47 -12.39 16.23
N VAL A 31 -7.64 -12.26 14.92
CA VAL A 31 -8.86 -12.73 14.27
C VAL A 31 -8.67 -14.22 14.10
N GLN A 32 -8.99 -14.96 15.17
CA GLN A 32 -9.32 -16.38 15.05
C GLN A 32 -10.31 -16.53 13.91
N ASP A 33 -10.12 -17.54 13.07
CA ASP A 33 -11.06 -17.99 12.05
C ASP A 33 -12.44 -18.27 12.66
N GLY A 34 -13.13 -17.22 13.03
CA GLY A 34 -14.53 -17.23 13.46
C GLY A 34 -15.42 -17.27 12.23
N ASN A 35 -15.89 -18.47 11.93
CA ASN A 35 -16.96 -18.77 11.00
C ASN A 35 -18.16 -17.82 11.22
N VAL A 36 -18.25 -16.72 10.43
CA VAL A 36 -19.45 -15.88 10.33
C VAL A 36 -20.30 -16.47 9.20
N PRO A 37 -21.49 -17.07 9.49
CA PRO A 37 -22.34 -17.57 8.44
C PRO A 37 -23.03 -16.43 7.69
N GLY A 38 -22.82 -16.35 6.36
CA GLY A 38 -23.90 -15.99 5.46
C GLY A 38 -24.18 -14.55 5.12
N ALA A 39 -23.20 -13.62 5.11
CA ALA A 39 -23.28 -12.48 4.19
C ALA A 39 -22.41 -12.82 2.98
N GLY A 40 -22.99 -12.98 1.81
CA GLY A 40 -22.23 -13.18 0.58
C GLY A 40 -21.22 -12.03 0.46
N ARG A 41 -19.92 -12.35 0.52
CA ARG A 41 -18.87 -11.38 0.34
C ARG A 41 -19.03 -10.74 -1.02
N GLN A 42 -19.39 -9.46 -1.05
CA GLN A 42 -19.67 -8.76 -2.28
C GLN A 42 -18.36 -8.59 -3.04
N ALA A 43 -18.32 -9.01 -4.30
CA ALA A 43 -17.20 -8.73 -5.21
C ALA A 43 -17.12 -7.21 -5.49
N ALA A 44 -15.92 -6.71 -5.74
CA ALA A 44 -15.73 -5.35 -6.21
C ALA A 44 -16.42 -5.16 -7.58
N GLY A 45 -16.94 -3.97 -7.82
CA GLY A 45 -17.61 -3.58 -9.07
C GLY A 45 -16.92 -2.41 -9.74
N TYR A 46 -17.41 -2.02 -10.91
CA TYR A 46 -16.86 -0.92 -11.70
C TYR A 46 -17.52 0.46 -11.45
N ALA A 47 -18.38 0.58 -10.43
CA ALA A 47 -19.16 1.81 -10.22
C ALA A 47 -18.30 3.07 -10.11
N ILE A 48 -17.11 2.98 -9.47
CA ILE A 48 -16.18 4.11 -9.34
C ILE A 48 -15.49 4.39 -10.67
N GLU A 49 -14.99 3.38 -11.36
CA GLU A 49 -14.34 3.51 -12.65
C GLU A 49 -15.30 4.07 -13.71
N GLU A 50 -16.55 3.60 -13.74
CA GLU A 50 -17.59 4.06 -14.67
C GLU A 50 -17.98 5.52 -14.42
N GLU A 51 -18.14 5.93 -13.15
CA GLU A 51 -18.36 7.33 -12.76
C GLU A 51 -17.22 8.21 -13.30
N LEU A 52 -15.97 7.81 -13.05
CA LEU A 52 -14.79 8.56 -13.46
C LEU A 52 -14.61 8.59 -14.97
N CYS A 53 -14.86 7.48 -15.68
CA CYS A 53 -14.83 7.44 -17.13
C CYS A 53 -15.88 8.38 -17.76
N SER A 54 -17.04 8.51 -17.14
CA SER A 54 -18.10 9.40 -17.62
C SER A 54 -17.76 10.88 -17.39
N ALA A 55 -17.03 11.20 -16.32
CA ALA A 55 -16.65 12.57 -15.97
C ALA A 55 -15.39 13.07 -16.69
N LEU A 56 -14.53 12.18 -17.15
CA LEU A 56 -13.23 12.50 -17.74
C LEU A 56 -13.25 12.43 -19.27
N ARG A 57 -12.41 13.26 -19.90
CA ARG A 57 -12.05 13.08 -21.32
C ARG A 57 -10.69 12.40 -21.42
N PRO A 58 -10.52 11.40 -22.32
CA PRO A 58 -9.23 10.77 -22.52
C PRO A 58 -8.16 11.80 -22.86
N ARG A 59 -6.99 11.74 -22.18
CA ARG A 59 -5.87 12.66 -22.45
C ARG A 59 -5.16 12.37 -23.77
N ARG A 60 -5.22 11.13 -24.25
CA ARG A 60 -4.59 10.73 -25.52
C ARG A 60 -5.61 10.72 -26.67
N ARG A 61 -5.27 11.40 -27.76
CA ARG A 61 -6.05 11.32 -29.03
C ARG A 61 -6.09 9.86 -29.49
N GLY A 62 -7.26 9.40 -29.89
CA GLY A 62 -7.50 8.04 -30.43
C GLY A 62 -7.95 7.01 -29.37
N ARG A 63 -8.07 7.38 -28.10
CA ARG A 63 -8.67 6.50 -27.09
C ARG A 63 -10.11 6.93 -26.83
N ALA A 64 -11.04 5.97 -26.88
CA ALA A 64 -12.47 6.25 -26.67
C ALA A 64 -12.82 6.43 -25.17
N VAL A 65 -12.08 5.77 -24.26
CA VAL A 65 -12.33 5.74 -22.83
C VAL A 65 -11.07 6.15 -22.06
N PRO A 66 -11.17 6.95 -20.99
CA PRO A 66 -10.07 7.24 -20.09
C PRO A 66 -9.49 5.96 -19.46
N LEU A 67 -8.20 5.95 -19.19
CA LEU A 67 -7.52 4.86 -18.52
C LEU A 67 -7.40 5.19 -17.03
N ILE A 68 -8.01 4.39 -16.19
CA ILE A 68 -8.00 4.55 -14.74
C ILE A 68 -7.16 3.46 -14.12
N ALA A 69 -6.19 3.83 -13.28
CA ALA A 69 -5.40 2.89 -12.51
C ALA A 69 -5.92 2.82 -11.07
N GLY A 70 -6.16 1.63 -10.56
CA GLY A 70 -6.32 1.37 -9.13
C GLY A 70 -4.98 1.09 -8.49
N VAL A 71 -4.75 1.63 -7.29
CA VAL A 71 -3.50 1.50 -6.54
C VAL A 71 -3.80 1.07 -5.11
N ASP A 72 -3.09 0.05 -4.65
CA ASP A 72 -3.14 -0.42 -3.26
C ASP A 72 -1.75 -0.81 -2.77
N GLU A 73 -1.54 -0.73 -1.43
CA GLU A 73 -0.28 -1.04 -0.78
C GLU A 73 -0.40 -2.19 0.22
N VAL A 74 0.75 -2.83 0.48
CA VAL A 74 0.91 -3.86 1.51
C VAL A 74 2.23 -3.72 2.25
N GLY A 75 2.24 -4.07 3.53
CA GLY A 75 3.45 -4.06 4.35
C GLY A 75 3.72 -2.74 5.05
N ARG A 76 2.77 -1.80 5.10
CA ARG A 76 2.94 -0.50 5.76
C ARG A 76 3.29 -0.64 7.24
N GLY A 77 2.56 -1.46 8.00
CA GLY A 77 2.77 -1.68 9.44
C GLY A 77 3.72 -2.83 9.82
N ALA A 78 4.43 -3.43 8.86
CA ALA A 78 5.36 -4.51 9.15
C ALA A 78 6.68 -3.99 9.74
N TRP A 79 7.30 -4.75 10.66
CA TRP A 79 8.62 -4.43 11.23
C TRP A 79 9.78 -4.81 10.32
N ALA A 80 9.53 -5.71 9.37
CA ALA A 80 10.52 -6.16 8.40
C ALA A 80 9.96 -6.22 6.98
N GLY A 81 10.86 -6.14 6.01
CA GLY A 81 10.56 -6.20 4.59
C GLY A 81 10.11 -4.88 3.99
N PRO A 82 10.01 -4.82 2.66
CA PRO A 82 9.61 -3.61 1.94
C PRO A 82 8.15 -3.27 2.14
N VAL A 83 7.79 -2.00 1.92
CA VAL A 83 6.44 -1.65 1.52
C VAL A 83 6.31 -1.89 0.02
N VAL A 84 5.23 -2.54 -0.41
CA VAL A 84 4.98 -2.88 -1.81
C VAL A 84 3.68 -2.24 -2.25
N VAL A 85 3.68 -1.65 -3.43
CA VAL A 85 2.51 -1.04 -4.08
C VAL A 85 2.30 -1.71 -5.43
N CYS A 86 1.07 -1.97 -5.78
CA CYS A 86 0.69 -2.35 -7.12
C CYS A 86 -0.22 -1.28 -7.73
N ALA A 87 -0.03 -1.02 -9.01
CA ALA A 87 -0.96 -0.28 -9.86
C ALA A 87 -1.55 -1.23 -10.90
N ALA A 88 -2.87 -1.25 -11.07
CA ALA A 88 -3.55 -2.13 -12.01
C ALA A 88 -4.53 -1.34 -12.88
N VAL A 89 -4.63 -1.71 -14.15
CA VAL A 89 -5.50 -1.08 -15.15
C VAL A 89 -6.29 -2.15 -15.88
N THR A 90 -7.58 -1.92 -16.12
CA THR A 90 -8.45 -2.79 -16.91
C THR A 90 -9.00 -2.05 -18.14
N ASP A 91 -9.56 -2.80 -19.06
CA ASP A 91 -10.37 -2.28 -20.17
C ASP A 91 -11.87 -2.28 -19.86
N LEU A 92 -12.23 -2.43 -18.57
CA LEU A 92 -13.58 -2.60 -18.03
C LEU A 92 -14.27 -3.91 -18.47
N SER A 93 -13.52 -4.88 -18.97
CA SER A 93 -14.06 -6.22 -19.21
C SER A 93 -14.49 -6.89 -17.88
N PRO A 94 -15.44 -7.84 -17.89
CA PRO A 94 -15.88 -8.52 -16.68
C PRO A 94 -14.69 -9.10 -15.89
N PRO A 95 -14.60 -8.85 -14.57
CA PRO A 95 -13.50 -9.36 -13.76
C PRO A 95 -13.54 -10.89 -13.69
N PRO A 96 -12.36 -11.55 -13.57
CA PRO A 96 -12.31 -12.99 -13.43
C PRO A 96 -12.99 -13.44 -12.12
N GLU A 97 -13.68 -14.58 -12.20
CA GLU A 97 -14.25 -15.26 -11.06
C GLU A 97 -13.59 -16.64 -10.90
N LEU A 98 -13.39 -17.06 -9.66
CA LEU A 98 -12.84 -18.37 -9.36
C LEU A 98 -13.95 -19.34 -8.94
N PRO A 99 -13.84 -20.64 -9.29
CA PRO A 99 -14.77 -21.63 -8.79
C PRO A 99 -14.63 -21.80 -7.27
N GLY A 100 -15.75 -21.68 -6.58
CA GLY A 100 -15.90 -21.91 -5.14
C GLY A 100 -16.58 -23.25 -4.83
N ARG A 101 -16.77 -23.54 -3.54
CA ARG A 101 -17.47 -24.74 -3.09
C ARG A 101 -18.96 -24.66 -3.40
N GLY A 102 -19.57 -25.81 -3.76
CA GLY A 102 -21.02 -25.93 -3.98
C GLY A 102 -21.53 -25.16 -5.20
N GLY A 103 -20.73 -25.00 -6.25
CA GLY A 103 -21.11 -24.32 -7.49
C GLY A 103 -21.19 -22.78 -7.37
N ARG A 104 -20.71 -22.20 -6.27
CA ARG A 104 -20.61 -20.74 -6.10
C ARG A 104 -19.37 -20.23 -6.82
N THR A 105 -19.38 -18.96 -7.21
CA THR A 105 -18.20 -18.26 -7.69
C THR A 105 -17.63 -17.38 -6.60
N ILE A 106 -16.32 -17.11 -6.70
CA ILE A 106 -15.58 -16.21 -5.83
C ILE A 106 -15.12 -15.07 -6.70
N GLY A 107 -15.70 -13.90 -6.47
CA GLY A 107 -15.34 -12.67 -7.17
C GLY A 107 -14.11 -12.01 -6.58
N LEU A 108 -13.50 -11.13 -7.36
CA LEU A 108 -12.37 -10.31 -6.97
C LEU A 108 -12.80 -9.29 -5.91
N THR A 109 -12.04 -9.15 -4.83
CA THR A 109 -12.29 -8.21 -3.72
C THR A 109 -10.99 -7.97 -2.94
N ASP A 110 -11.05 -7.17 -1.87
CA ASP A 110 -9.94 -6.95 -0.91
C ASP A 110 -9.20 -8.26 -0.59
N SER A 111 -7.89 -8.22 -0.74
CA SER A 111 -7.02 -9.39 -0.54
C SER A 111 -7.14 -10.03 0.84
N LYS A 112 -7.49 -9.27 1.88
CA LYS A 112 -7.69 -9.75 3.26
C LYS A 112 -8.97 -10.57 3.40
N LEU A 113 -9.94 -10.37 2.51
CA LEU A 113 -11.20 -11.13 2.47
C LEU A 113 -11.07 -12.44 1.69
N LEU A 114 -9.97 -12.65 1.00
CA LEU A 114 -9.66 -13.88 0.25
C LEU A 114 -8.77 -14.81 1.06
N THR A 115 -8.94 -16.11 0.90
CA THR A 115 -7.98 -17.10 1.43
C THR A 115 -6.65 -17.00 0.68
N ALA A 116 -5.54 -17.46 1.28
CA ALA A 116 -4.25 -17.49 0.61
C ALA A 116 -4.31 -18.23 -0.74
N ALA A 117 -5.00 -19.39 -0.79
CA ALA A 117 -5.18 -20.14 -2.03
C ALA A 117 -5.95 -19.37 -3.11
N HIS A 118 -6.95 -18.59 -2.73
CA HIS A 118 -7.69 -17.77 -3.69
C HIS A 118 -6.86 -16.60 -4.18
N ARG A 119 -6.07 -15.95 -3.31
CA ARG A 119 -5.14 -14.89 -3.72
C ARG A 119 -4.13 -15.39 -4.74
N GLU A 120 -3.50 -16.56 -4.49
CA GLU A 120 -2.55 -17.15 -5.43
C GLU A 120 -3.21 -17.43 -6.78
N ARG A 121 -4.40 -18.02 -6.82
CA ARG A 121 -5.13 -18.29 -8.06
C ARG A 121 -5.52 -17.00 -8.80
N PHE A 122 -5.94 -15.96 -8.10
CA PHE A 122 -6.17 -14.65 -8.74
C PHE A 122 -4.87 -14.07 -9.28
N ALA A 123 -3.76 -14.16 -8.55
CA ALA A 123 -2.47 -13.67 -9.03
C ALA A 123 -1.95 -14.38 -10.28
N GLU A 124 -2.40 -15.61 -10.55
CA GLU A 124 -2.11 -16.35 -11.79
C GLU A 124 -2.92 -15.81 -12.99
N VAL A 125 -4.19 -15.47 -12.79
CA VAL A 125 -5.09 -15.09 -13.89
C VAL A 125 -5.13 -13.58 -14.15
N LEU A 126 -4.94 -12.74 -13.13
CA LEU A 126 -5.02 -11.29 -13.24
C LEU A 126 -4.04 -10.69 -14.27
N PRO A 127 -2.77 -11.11 -14.36
CA PRO A 127 -1.83 -10.55 -15.34
C PRO A 127 -2.28 -10.71 -16.80
N GLY A 128 -2.97 -11.79 -17.12
CA GLY A 128 -3.48 -12.04 -18.47
C GLY A 128 -4.80 -11.34 -18.78
N TRP A 129 -5.54 -10.94 -17.76
CA TRP A 129 -6.81 -10.23 -17.88
C TRP A 129 -6.67 -8.71 -17.82
N LEU A 130 -5.73 -8.19 -17.02
CA LEU A 130 -5.47 -6.75 -16.89
C LEU A 130 -4.94 -6.17 -18.21
N ALA A 131 -5.37 -4.97 -18.56
CA ALA A 131 -4.75 -4.17 -19.61
C ALA A 131 -3.30 -3.78 -19.28
N GLY A 132 -2.94 -3.81 -17.99
CA GLY A 132 -1.60 -3.62 -17.48
C GLY A 132 -1.57 -3.60 -15.96
N HIS A 133 -0.42 -3.98 -15.40
CA HIS A 133 -0.11 -3.78 -14.00
C HIS A 133 1.37 -3.44 -13.81
N GLY A 134 1.69 -2.79 -12.72
CA GLY A 134 3.04 -2.45 -12.32
C GLY A 134 3.19 -2.61 -10.82
N ILE A 135 4.36 -3.10 -10.39
CA ILE A 135 4.71 -3.26 -8.97
C ILE A 135 5.88 -2.36 -8.67
N GLY A 136 5.79 -1.63 -7.58
CA GLY A 136 6.86 -0.83 -7.01
C GLY A 136 7.03 -1.13 -5.53
N ALA A 137 8.25 -1.00 -5.04
CA ALA A 137 8.57 -1.24 -3.65
C ALA A 137 9.52 -0.16 -3.13
N ALA A 138 9.48 0.06 -1.80
CA ALA A 138 10.52 0.78 -1.09
C ALA A 138 11.11 -0.13 -0.01
N SER A 139 12.43 -0.16 0.07
CA SER A 139 13.17 -1.04 0.96
C SER A 139 13.07 -0.59 2.43
N PRO A 140 13.45 -1.44 3.40
CA PRO A 140 13.59 -1.03 4.80
C PRO A 140 14.50 0.17 4.99
N GLU A 141 15.61 0.24 4.24
CA GLU A 141 16.56 1.36 4.29
C GLU A 141 15.90 2.66 3.81
N GLU A 142 15.16 2.63 2.69
CA GLU A 142 14.42 3.79 2.19
C GLU A 142 13.35 4.24 3.19
N ILE A 143 12.69 3.30 3.88
CA ILE A 143 11.70 3.62 4.92
C ILE A 143 12.39 4.30 6.12
N ASP A 144 13.56 3.78 6.54
CA ASP A 144 14.33 4.35 7.64
C ASP A 144 14.86 5.76 7.33
N GLU A 145 15.28 5.99 6.10
CA GLU A 145 15.82 7.29 5.67
C GLU A 145 14.73 8.34 5.43
N LEU A 146 13.67 7.95 4.76
CA LEU A 146 12.67 8.89 4.21
C LEU A 146 11.40 8.97 5.06
N GLY A 147 11.16 7.97 5.91
CA GLY A 147 9.90 7.74 6.58
C GLY A 147 8.86 7.09 5.67
N MET A 148 7.80 6.56 6.28
CA MET A 148 6.81 5.72 5.61
C MET A 148 6.05 6.44 4.49
N THR A 149 5.68 7.70 4.68
CA THR A 149 4.89 8.45 3.69
C THR A 149 5.65 8.65 2.39
N GLU A 150 6.92 9.08 2.47
CA GLU A 150 7.75 9.29 1.28
C GLU A 150 8.16 7.97 0.63
N ALA A 151 8.47 6.94 1.43
CA ALA A 151 8.75 5.60 0.93
C ALA A 151 7.54 5.02 0.17
N LEU A 152 6.34 5.21 0.72
CA LEU A 152 5.09 4.81 0.06
C LEU A 152 4.86 5.56 -1.25
N ARG A 153 5.09 6.89 -1.26
CA ARG A 153 5.02 7.69 -2.47
C ARG A 153 5.98 7.17 -3.55
N ARG A 154 7.24 6.89 -3.19
CA ARG A 154 8.22 6.34 -4.14
C ARG A 154 7.82 4.98 -4.69
N ALA A 155 7.34 4.09 -3.82
CA ALA A 155 6.86 2.78 -4.24
C ALA A 155 5.67 2.90 -5.22
N ALA A 156 4.71 3.78 -4.93
CA ALA A 156 3.55 4.00 -5.80
C ALA A 156 3.94 4.65 -7.14
N VAL A 157 4.87 5.60 -7.13
CA VAL A 157 5.41 6.19 -8.37
C VAL A 157 6.08 5.12 -9.22
N ARG A 158 6.92 4.26 -8.62
CA ARG A 158 7.56 3.12 -9.33
C ARG A 158 6.51 2.17 -9.92
N ALA A 159 5.45 1.85 -9.17
CA ALA A 159 4.37 1.01 -9.67
C ALA A 159 3.63 1.63 -10.88
N LEU A 160 3.33 2.93 -10.81
CA LEU A 160 2.64 3.66 -11.87
C LEU A 160 3.54 3.86 -13.11
N GLU A 161 4.84 4.05 -12.93
CA GLU A 161 5.82 4.16 -14.02
C GLU A 161 6.09 2.81 -14.69
N ALA A 162 5.93 1.70 -13.97
CA ALA A 162 6.04 0.35 -14.53
C ALA A 162 4.81 -0.07 -15.37
N LEU A 163 3.73 0.69 -15.35
CA LEU A 163 2.58 0.43 -16.22
C LEU A 163 2.98 0.59 -17.69
N PRO A 164 2.49 -0.29 -18.60
CA PRO A 164 2.78 -0.17 -20.03
C PRO A 164 2.18 1.09 -20.66
N VAL A 165 1.20 1.69 -19.99
CA VAL A 165 0.52 2.90 -20.46
C VAL A 165 0.25 3.83 -19.28
N ARG A 166 0.61 5.12 -19.40
CA ARG A 166 0.31 6.13 -18.38
C ARG A 166 -1.21 6.29 -18.19
N PRO A 167 -1.74 6.16 -16.97
CA PRO A 167 -3.16 6.36 -16.69
C PRO A 167 -3.54 7.85 -16.76
N ASP A 168 -4.81 8.11 -17.04
CA ASP A 168 -5.40 9.44 -17.06
C ASP A 168 -5.78 9.91 -15.65
N LEU A 169 -6.13 8.96 -14.76
CA LEU A 169 -6.47 9.18 -13.35
C LEU A 169 -6.07 7.94 -12.53
N VAL A 170 -5.80 8.16 -11.25
CA VAL A 170 -5.48 7.12 -10.27
C VAL A 170 -6.54 7.08 -9.18
N ILE A 171 -7.05 5.89 -8.87
CA ILE A 171 -7.82 5.61 -7.64
C ILE A 171 -6.84 5.11 -6.60
N LEU A 172 -6.69 5.82 -5.48
CA LEU A 172 -5.92 5.37 -4.31
C LEU A 172 -6.86 4.81 -3.26
N ASP A 173 -6.52 3.64 -2.71
CA ASP A 173 -7.15 3.20 -1.48
C ASP A 173 -6.74 4.10 -0.31
N GLY A 174 -7.74 4.57 0.47
CA GLY A 174 -7.53 5.44 1.61
C GLY A 174 -8.04 6.87 1.41
N ALA A 175 -7.74 7.74 2.38
CA ALA A 175 -8.27 9.10 2.45
C ALA A 175 -7.29 10.19 1.96
N HIS A 176 -6.02 9.86 1.72
CA HIS A 176 -4.96 10.85 1.48
C HIS A 176 -4.23 10.61 0.17
N ASP A 177 -4.07 11.69 -0.62
CA ASP A 177 -3.19 11.69 -1.78
C ASP A 177 -1.73 11.88 -1.35
N TYR A 178 -0.94 10.82 -1.52
CA TYR A 178 0.50 10.83 -1.29
C TYR A 178 1.32 10.86 -2.59
N LEU A 179 0.69 10.99 -3.78
CA LEU A 179 1.39 10.98 -5.08
C LEU A 179 1.98 12.35 -5.47
N GLY A 180 1.66 13.42 -4.73
CA GLY A 180 2.26 14.74 -4.93
C GLY A 180 1.91 15.41 -6.25
N GLY A 181 0.71 15.17 -6.80
CA GLY A 181 0.20 15.89 -7.97
C GLY A 181 0.71 15.40 -9.34
N ARG A 182 1.52 14.34 -9.43
CA ARG A 182 2.01 13.79 -10.71
C ARG A 182 0.91 13.18 -11.58
N TRP A 183 -0.17 12.72 -10.96
CA TRP A 183 -1.39 12.22 -11.59
C TRP A 183 -2.61 12.91 -10.96
N PRO A 184 -3.72 13.05 -11.66
CA PRO A 184 -5.00 13.28 -11.02
C PRO A 184 -5.35 12.08 -10.15
N VAL A 185 -5.79 12.35 -8.91
CA VAL A 185 -6.06 11.31 -7.92
C VAL A 185 -7.50 11.41 -7.42
N ARG A 186 -8.15 10.26 -7.28
CA ARG A 186 -9.35 10.06 -6.47
C ARG A 186 -8.98 9.17 -5.29
N CYS A 187 -8.99 9.73 -4.08
CA CYS A 187 -8.89 8.93 -2.86
C CYS A 187 -10.27 8.34 -2.53
N GLU A 188 -10.31 7.05 -2.25
CA GLU A 188 -11.54 6.35 -1.94
C GLU A 188 -11.30 5.36 -0.79
N VAL A 189 -12.02 5.54 0.32
CA VAL A 189 -11.87 4.67 1.49
C VAL A 189 -12.48 3.29 1.21
N ARG A 190 -11.73 2.23 1.46
CA ARG A 190 -12.06 0.84 1.14
C ARG A 190 -12.31 0.64 -0.36
N ALA A 191 -11.49 1.26 -1.17
CA ALA A 191 -11.58 1.12 -2.61
C ALA A 191 -11.34 -0.33 -3.06
N ASP A 192 -10.49 -1.08 -2.35
CA ASP A 192 -10.21 -2.50 -2.53
C ASP A 192 -11.45 -3.43 -2.46
N GLN A 193 -12.54 -2.96 -1.84
CA GLN A 193 -13.83 -3.67 -1.78
C GLN A 193 -14.84 -3.16 -2.81
N ARG A 194 -14.59 -2.04 -3.47
CA ARG A 194 -15.56 -1.32 -4.30
C ARG A 194 -15.12 -1.10 -5.74
N SER A 195 -13.83 -1.02 -5.99
CA SER A 195 -13.18 -0.79 -7.28
C SER A 195 -12.46 -2.06 -7.73
N VAL A 196 -12.78 -2.54 -8.91
CA VAL A 196 -12.15 -3.73 -9.50
C VAL A 196 -10.65 -3.53 -9.72
N THR A 197 -10.24 -2.33 -10.16
CA THR A 197 -8.82 -2.04 -10.39
C THR A 197 -8.03 -2.02 -9.09
N VAL A 198 -8.58 -1.45 -8.00
CA VAL A 198 -7.94 -1.45 -6.68
C VAL A 198 -7.92 -2.85 -6.07
N ALA A 199 -9.01 -3.62 -6.19
CA ALA A 199 -9.05 -5.01 -5.73
C ALA A 199 -7.98 -5.88 -6.43
N ALA A 200 -7.78 -5.69 -7.74
CA ALA A 200 -6.73 -6.39 -8.48
C ALA A 200 -5.33 -5.99 -7.99
N ALA A 201 -5.11 -4.69 -7.77
CA ALA A 201 -3.86 -4.18 -7.20
C ALA A 201 -3.59 -4.75 -5.81
N SER A 202 -4.60 -4.79 -4.94
CA SER A 202 -4.55 -5.37 -3.58
C SER A 202 -4.05 -6.82 -3.60
N VAL A 203 -4.66 -7.66 -4.44
CA VAL A 203 -4.27 -9.07 -4.55
C VAL A 203 -2.86 -9.23 -5.07
N LEU A 204 -2.49 -8.51 -6.14
CA LEU A 204 -1.16 -8.63 -6.75
C LEU A 204 -0.06 -8.13 -5.81
N ALA A 205 -0.27 -6.99 -5.14
CA ALA A 205 0.66 -6.48 -4.14
C ALA A 205 0.85 -7.47 -2.99
N LYS A 206 -0.25 -8.02 -2.46
CA LYS A 206 -0.22 -8.97 -1.34
C LYS A 206 0.53 -10.25 -1.69
N VAL A 207 0.21 -10.87 -2.82
CA VAL A 207 0.88 -12.12 -3.24
C VAL A 207 2.36 -11.88 -3.53
N HIS A 208 2.68 -10.79 -4.22
CA HIS A 208 4.08 -10.44 -4.50
C HIS A 208 4.89 -10.30 -3.20
N ARG A 209 4.37 -9.54 -2.23
CA ARG A 209 5.06 -9.32 -0.96
C ARG A 209 5.16 -10.58 -0.11
N ASP A 210 4.09 -11.39 -0.05
CA ASP A 210 4.11 -12.64 0.71
C ASP A 210 5.18 -13.61 0.17
N ARG A 211 5.34 -13.70 -1.15
CA ARG A 211 6.40 -14.49 -1.79
C ARG A 211 7.80 -13.95 -1.46
N LEU A 212 8.00 -12.63 -1.43
CA LEU A 212 9.26 -12.03 -1.00
C LEU A 212 9.59 -12.38 0.45
N MET A 213 8.61 -12.28 1.35
CA MET A 213 8.81 -12.58 2.76
C MET A 213 9.05 -14.09 3.00
N ALA A 214 8.37 -14.95 2.25
CA ALA A 214 8.63 -16.40 2.30
C ALA A 214 10.05 -16.75 1.83
N ALA A 215 10.57 -16.06 0.82
CA ALA A 215 11.96 -16.24 0.39
C ALA A 215 12.95 -15.80 1.48
N LEU A 216 12.68 -14.72 2.18
CA LEU A 216 13.50 -14.23 3.29
C LEU A 216 13.54 -15.22 4.49
N GLU A 217 12.49 -16.01 4.72
CA GLU A 217 12.53 -17.06 5.73
C GLU A 217 13.61 -18.11 5.45
N GLY A 218 13.89 -18.37 4.16
CA GLY A 218 14.98 -19.25 3.74
C GLY A 218 16.37 -18.71 4.09
N GLU A 219 16.56 -17.41 4.04
CA GLU A 219 17.82 -16.73 4.37
C GLU A 219 17.96 -16.47 5.87
N TYR A 220 16.86 -16.16 6.54
CA TYR A 220 16.78 -15.80 7.96
C TYR A 220 15.76 -16.69 8.69
N PRO A 221 16.02 -18.00 8.84
CA PRO A 221 15.05 -18.93 9.39
C PRO A 221 14.75 -18.64 10.85
N GLY A 222 13.47 -18.81 11.22
CA GLY A 222 12.99 -18.69 12.59
C GLY A 222 12.53 -17.29 12.99
N TYR A 223 12.43 -16.33 12.04
CA TYR A 223 11.76 -15.06 12.26
C TYR A 223 10.25 -15.13 11.93
N GLY A 224 9.79 -16.24 11.34
CA GLY A 224 8.39 -16.42 10.98
C GLY A 224 7.95 -15.52 9.82
N PHE A 225 8.87 -15.16 8.92
CA PHE A 225 8.59 -14.28 7.78
C PHE A 225 7.61 -14.89 6.79
N ALA A 226 7.65 -16.22 6.62
CA ALA A 226 6.73 -16.94 5.74
C ALA A 226 5.28 -16.86 6.23
N ASP A 227 5.06 -16.91 7.54
CA ASP A 227 3.73 -16.93 8.14
C ASP A 227 3.20 -15.52 8.44
N ALA A 228 4.02 -14.68 9.06
CA ALA A 228 3.63 -13.36 9.52
C ALA A 228 4.04 -12.23 8.57
N ALA A 229 4.73 -12.52 7.46
CA ALA A 229 5.16 -11.53 6.47
C ALA A 229 5.86 -10.30 7.08
N GLY A 230 6.64 -10.50 8.15
CA GLY A 230 7.38 -9.43 8.84
C GLY A 230 6.55 -8.57 9.80
N TYR A 231 5.28 -8.90 10.01
CA TYR A 231 4.46 -8.26 11.07
C TYR A 231 4.82 -8.80 12.46
N PRO A 232 4.48 -8.07 13.56
CA PRO A 232 4.82 -8.46 14.92
C PRO A 232 3.99 -9.66 15.39
N SER A 233 4.44 -10.87 15.07
CA SER A 233 3.92 -12.12 15.63
C SER A 233 4.74 -12.54 16.85
N PRO A 234 4.22 -13.40 17.74
CA PRO A 234 4.99 -13.92 18.87
C PRO A 234 6.32 -14.57 18.48
N VAL A 235 6.34 -15.27 17.33
CA VAL A 235 7.58 -15.89 16.78
C VAL A 235 8.56 -14.81 16.36
N HIS A 236 8.09 -13.77 15.66
CA HIS A 236 8.93 -12.66 15.19
C HIS A 236 9.53 -11.87 16.36
N GLN A 237 8.71 -11.54 17.37
CA GLN A 237 9.15 -10.82 18.57
C GLN A 237 10.22 -11.61 19.33
N LYS A 238 9.99 -12.90 19.57
CA LYS A 238 10.97 -13.78 20.22
C LYS A 238 12.29 -13.87 19.45
N ALA A 239 12.22 -14.01 18.12
CA ALA A 239 13.43 -14.03 17.30
C ALA A 239 14.22 -12.72 17.40
N LEU A 240 13.53 -11.57 17.44
CA LEU A 240 14.16 -10.27 17.64
C LEU A 240 14.83 -10.15 19.03
N GLU A 241 14.19 -10.60 20.10
CA GLU A 241 14.78 -10.61 21.44
C GLU A 241 16.06 -11.43 21.49
N GLU A 242 16.05 -12.63 20.92
CA GLU A 242 17.15 -13.60 21.01
C GLU A 242 18.29 -13.28 20.04
N ARG A 243 17.98 -12.91 18.79
CA ARG A 243 18.93 -12.84 17.67
C ARG A 243 19.15 -11.42 17.16
N GLY A 244 18.25 -10.47 17.47
CA GLY A 244 18.27 -9.10 16.98
C GLY A 244 17.70 -8.95 15.57
N PRO A 245 17.70 -7.71 15.05
CA PRO A 245 17.21 -7.41 13.73
C PRO A 245 18.18 -7.92 12.63
N THR A 246 17.60 -8.40 11.52
CA THR A 246 18.32 -8.67 10.27
C THR A 246 18.44 -7.39 9.44
N PRO A 247 19.22 -7.36 8.34
CA PRO A 247 19.27 -6.23 7.41
C PRO A 247 17.91 -5.84 6.79
N HIS A 248 16.93 -6.74 6.86
CA HIS A 248 15.58 -6.51 6.33
C HIS A 248 14.61 -5.89 7.33
N HIS A 249 15.06 -5.57 8.55
CA HIS A 249 14.24 -4.90 9.55
C HIS A 249 14.29 -3.39 9.43
N ARG A 250 13.20 -2.73 9.80
CA ARG A 250 13.06 -1.27 9.79
C ARG A 250 13.60 -0.72 11.10
N LEU A 251 14.81 -0.23 11.09
CA LEU A 251 15.53 0.14 12.30
C LEU A 251 15.11 1.50 12.89
N SER A 252 14.34 2.31 12.18
CA SER A 252 13.80 3.58 12.69
C SER A 252 12.54 3.39 13.54
N TRP A 253 11.99 2.19 13.61
CA TRP A 253 10.70 1.91 14.24
C TRP A 253 10.81 1.72 15.77
N SER A 254 9.70 2.01 16.49
CA SER A 254 9.66 2.03 17.95
C SER A 254 9.89 0.67 18.61
N TYR A 255 9.62 -0.45 17.93
CA TYR A 255 9.85 -1.78 18.52
C TYR A 255 11.28 -1.98 19.04
N LEU A 256 12.27 -1.28 18.49
CA LEU A 256 13.65 -1.33 18.99
C LEU A 256 13.83 -0.67 20.36
N ASP A 257 12.94 0.23 20.75
CA ASP A 257 12.97 0.86 22.09
C ASP A 257 12.69 -0.16 23.19
N ASP A 258 11.90 -1.19 22.87
CA ASP A 258 11.52 -2.29 23.75
C ASP A 258 12.52 -3.45 23.76
N LEU A 259 13.61 -3.36 22.97
CA LEU A 259 14.68 -4.36 22.86
C LEU A 259 16.01 -3.82 23.41
N PRO A 260 16.26 -3.81 24.74
CA PRO A 260 17.43 -3.16 25.34
C PRO A 260 18.77 -3.61 24.77
N ARG A 261 18.90 -4.90 24.43
CA ARG A 261 20.09 -5.47 23.82
C ARG A 261 20.41 -4.89 22.44
N TRP A 262 19.38 -4.50 21.67
CA TRP A 262 19.48 -4.12 20.27
C TRP A 262 19.15 -2.63 19.99
N ARG A 263 18.74 -1.89 21.04
CA ARG A 263 18.36 -0.47 20.95
C ARG A 263 19.46 0.40 20.33
N HIS A 264 20.72 0.02 20.49
CA HIS A 264 21.86 0.74 19.90
C HIS A 264 21.87 0.72 18.37
N LEU A 265 21.11 -0.18 17.72
CA LEU A 265 20.95 -0.27 16.27
C LEU A 265 19.87 0.67 15.73
N LYS A 266 19.10 1.34 16.62
CA LYS A 266 18.02 2.24 16.20
C LYS A 266 18.56 3.38 15.36
N LYS A 267 17.97 3.54 14.17
CA LYS A 267 18.22 4.68 13.29
C LYS A 267 17.32 5.84 13.64
N HIS A 268 17.88 7.04 13.70
CA HIS A 268 17.14 8.28 13.85
C HIS A 268 17.05 8.95 12.49
N ARG A 269 15.82 9.15 12.02
CA ARG A 269 15.59 9.88 10.77
C ARG A 269 15.95 11.36 10.95
N ASP A 270 16.67 11.91 10.00
CA ASP A 270 16.80 13.36 9.85
C ASP A 270 15.48 13.93 9.28
N PRO A 271 14.72 14.75 10.03
CA PRO A 271 13.46 15.30 9.55
C PRO A 271 13.63 16.16 8.29
N SER A 272 14.82 16.74 8.06
CA SER A 272 15.11 17.60 6.91
C SER A 272 15.46 16.82 5.63
N ALA A 273 15.78 15.55 5.73
CA ALA A 273 16.18 14.73 4.56
C ALA A 273 15.10 14.58 3.48
N GLY A 274 13.81 14.81 3.84
CA GLY A 274 12.67 14.75 2.91
C GLY A 274 12.31 16.10 2.25
N GLU A 275 12.70 17.23 2.83
CA GLU A 275 12.25 18.54 2.37
C GLU A 275 13.10 19.13 1.22
N GLY A 276 14.36 18.69 1.09
CA GLY A 276 15.28 19.22 0.07
C GLY A 276 15.07 18.74 -1.36
N GLN A 277 14.29 17.69 -1.61
CA GLN A 277 14.08 17.14 -2.96
C GLN A 277 12.80 17.60 -3.66
N LEU A 278 11.93 18.35 -3.00
CA LEU A 278 10.72 18.90 -3.63
C LEU A 278 11.00 20.15 -4.50
N SER A 279 12.20 20.71 -4.47
CA SER A 279 12.55 21.94 -5.19
C SER A 279 13.23 21.72 -6.55
N LEU A 280 13.49 20.49 -7.00
CA LEU A 280 14.28 20.20 -8.20
C LEU A 280 13.64 19.19 -9.17
N LEU A 281 12.32 18.99 -9.14
CA LEU A 281 11.63 18.19 -10.17
C LEU A 281 10.41 18.94 -10.71
#